data_306d683bb033415c7c93a722c5d4b80a
#
_entry.id   306d683bb033415c7c93a722c5d4b80a
#
_cell.length_a   1.000
_cell.length_b   1.000
_cell.length_c   1.000
_cell.angle_alpha   90.00
_cell.angle_beta   90.00
_cell.angle_gamma   90.00
#
_symmetry.space_group_name_H-M   'P 1'
#
loop_
_entity.id
_entity.type
_entity.pdbx_description
1 polymer ?
#
loop_
_entity_poly.entity_id
_entity_poly.type
_entity_poly.pdbx_seq_one_letter_code
_entity_poly.pdbx_strand_id
1 'polypeptide(L)'
;MIKKRKCFVIFGTIILTAVIFIACSAESAETKVINIVRYPEPADYTLIHSANKFPEIKDENFDFDVRSMDLLSEDLTNRFDDLMYTTYDSKTKWPENLPEGFEPEKVMEIYKNPGLNIRELHSQGITGKGVGIAIIDQTLLVDHEEYKDRIKLYEENEDAGKYEAQMHGPAVASIAVGKTVGVAPEADLYYIAGDFGTYENNNFEYDFSLLAKNIDRILEVNDDLPDANKIRVISMSIGWSKNQKGYNEITEAVNRAKEAGILVVSSSIEETFGYRFHGLGKYPMADADDFDSYKPGSWWED
;
A
#
# COMPACT_ATOMS: atom_id res chain seq x y z
N MET A 1 14.80 65.87 -77.41
CA MET A 1 15.42 64.74 -76.75
C MET A 1 14.94 64.74 -75.28
N ILE A 2 13.90 63.95 -74.97
CA ILE A 2 13.29 63.94 -73.68
C ILE A 2 13.49 62.49 -73.09
N LYS A 3 14.27 62.38 -72.02
CA LYS A 3 14.52 61.12 -71.31
C LYS A 3 13.31 60.79 -70.41
N LYS A 4 12.66 59.65 -70.69
CA LYS A 4 11.62 59.09 -69.85
C LYS A 4 12.27 58.36 -68.63
N ARG A 5 11.95 58.82 -67.45
CA ARG A 5 12.25 58.09 -66.20
C ARG A 5 11.16 57.06 -65.96
N LYS A 6 11.55 55.75 -65.80
CA LYS A 6 10.66 54.70 -65.37
C LYS A 6 10.63 54.66 -63.84
N CYS A 7 9.45 54.87 -63.25
CA CYS A 7 9.21 54.56 -61.84
C CYS A 7 9.00 53.06 -61.70
N PHE A 8 9.82 52.46 -60.84
CA PHE A 8 9.58 51.10 -60.36
C PHE A 8 8.76 51.19 -59.08
N VAL A 9 7.54 50.63 -59.07
CA VAL A 9 6.69 50.45 -57.91
C VAL A 9 7.02 49.09 -57.36
N ILE A 10 7.62 49.01 -56.17
CA ILE A 10 7.85 47.77 -55.45
C ILE A 10 6.59 47.49 -54.61
N PHE A 11 5.82 46.52 -54.99
CA PHE A 11 4.75 45.97 -54.15
C PHE A 11 5.37 45.03 -53.05
N GLY A 12 5.46 45.57 -51.85
CA GLY A 12 5.82 44.79 -50.68
C GLY A 12 4.61 43.99 -50.21
N THR A 13 4.61 42.68 -50.44
CA THR A 13 3.61 41.76 -49.89
C THR A 13 3.99 41.46 -48.45
N ILE A 14 3.27 42.05 -47.50
CA ILE A 14 3.38 41.69 -46.09
C ILE A 14 2.59 40.38 -45.86
N ILE A 15 3.31 39.27 -45.71
CA ILE A 15 2.72 38.00 -45.26
C ILE A 15 2.60 38.07 -43.73
N LEU A 16 1.37 38.29 -43.25
CA LEU A 16 1.01 38.22 -41.82
C LEU A 16 0.85 36.77 -41.46
N THR A 17 1.90 36.12 -40.95
CA THR A 17 1.81 34.81 -40.36
C THR A 17 1.13 34.89 -38.99
N ALA A 18 -0.16 34.58 -38.95
CA ALA A 18 -0.90 34.35 -37.71
C ALA A 18 -0.41 33.04 -37.09
N VAL A 19 0.43 33.12 -36.06
CA VAL A 19 0.77 31.96 -35.21
C VAL A 19 -0.45 31.70 -34.31
N ILE A 20 -1.25 30.73 -34.68
CA ILE A 20 -2.32 30.22 -33.81
C ILE A 20 -1.64 29.41 -32.72
N PHE A 21 -1.48 30.01 -31.53
CA PHE A 21 -1.21 29.24 -30.31
C PHE A 21 -2.47 28.43 -29.97
N ILE A 22 -2.50 27.15 -30.34
CA ILE A 22 -3.41 26.20 -29.76
C ILE A 22 -2.85 25.97 -28.34
N ALA A 23 -3.36 26.71 -27.37
CA ALA A 23 -3.23 26.36 -25.98
C ALA A 23 -4.04 25.05 -25.80
N CYS A 24 -3.37 23.91 -25.88
CA CYS A 24 -3.89 22.71 -25.25
C CYS A 24 -3.95 23.00 -23.76
N SER A 25 -5.07 23.49 -23.28
CA SER A 25 -5.45 23.35 -21.88
C SER A 25 -5.59 21.83 -21.68
N ALA A 26 -4.54 21.20 -21.14
CA ALA A 26 -4.72 19.93 -20.46
C ALA A 26 -5.69 20.24 -19.31
N GLU A 27 -6.97 20.03 -19.52
CA GLU A 27 -7.90 19.82 -18.42
C GLU A 27 -7.25 18.69 -17.58
N SER A 28 -6.69 19.08 -16.44
CA SER A 28 -6.42 18.10 -15.39
C SER A 28 -7.80 17.49 -15.10
N ALA A 29 -8.00 16.26 -15.54
CA ALA A 29 -9.17 15.50 -15.12
C ALA A 29 -9.11 15.50 -13.60
N GLU A 30 -9.93 16.33 -12.95
CA GLU A 30 -10.14 16.26 -11.51
C GLU A 30 -10.57 14.83 -11.24
N THR A 31 -9.68 14.07 -10.62
CA THR A 31 -10.02 12.71 -10.19
C THR A 31 -11.16 12.88 -9.21
N LYS A 32 -12.35 12.52 -9.64
CA LYS A 32 -13.56 12.66 -8.84
C LYS A 32 -13.34 11.84 -7.58
N VAL A 33 -13.24 12.51 -6.42
CA VAL A 33 -13.26 11.80 -5.12
C VAL A 33 -14.58 11.08 -5.07
N ILE A 34 -14.53 9.74 -5.16
CA ILE A 34 -15.74 8.95 -5.38
C ILE A 34 -16.51 8.86 -4.07
N ASN A 35 -15.89 8.58 -2.95
CA ASN A 35 -16.51 8.69 -1.62
C ASN A 35 -15.57 8.36 -0.46
N ILE A 36 -15.65 9.11 0.64
CA ILE A 36 -15.19 8.69 1.97
C ILE A 36 -16.44 8.65 2.86
N VAL A 37 -16.89 7.45 3.19
CA VAL A 37 -18.19 7.24 3.87
C VAL A 37 -18.19 7.69 5.32
N ARG A 38 -17.04 7.58 6.01
CA ARG A 38 -16.81 8.07 7.36
C ARG A 38 -15.32 8.19 7.67
N TYR A 39 -14.99 8.77 8.81
CA TYR A 39 -13.63 8.88 9.36
C TYR A 39 -13.56 8.05 10.63
N PRO A 40 -13.06 6.81 10.58
CA PRO A 40 -12.90 5.98 11.76
C PRO A 40 -11.93 6.59 12.77
N GLU A 41 -12.26 6.47 14.05
CA GLU A 41 -11.36 6.91 15.12
C GLU A 41 -10.14 5.99 15.19
N PRO A 42 -8.96 6.51 15.55
CA PRO A 42 -7.78 5.68 15.80
C PRO A 42 -8.04 4.70 16.94
N ALA A 43 -7.63 3.44 16.76
CA ALA A 43 -7.64 2.49 17.86
C ALA A 43 -6.61 2.86 18.94
N ASP A 44 -6.97 2.66 20.21
CA ASP A 44 -6.07 2.91 21.33
C ASP A 44 -5.20 1.67 21.61
N TYR A 45 -3.97 1.67 21.11
CA TYR A 45 -2.99 0.61 21.34
C TYR A 45 -2.11 0.84 22.57
N THR A 46 -2.30 1.93 23.32
CA THR A 46 -1.45 2.28 24.48
C THR A 46 -1.58 1.32 25.65
N LEU A 47 -2.62 0.48 25.66
CA LEU A 47 -2.91 -0.47 26.75
C LEU A 47 -2.34 -1.88 26.52
N ILE A 48 -1.69 -2.15 25.39
CA ILE A 48 -1.24 -3.52 25.06
C ILE A 48 -0.11 -3.98 25.96
N HIS A 49 0.72 -3.06 26.47
CA HIS A 49 1.87 -3.38 27.31
C HIS A 49 1.79 -2.71 28.68
N SER A 50 1.46 -3.49 29.72
CA SER A 50 1.44 -3.03 31.10
C SER A 50 2.81 -3.08 31.80
N ALA A 51 3.83 -3.65 31.18
CA ALA A 51 5.16 -3.80 31.74
C ALA A 51 6.18 -2.95 30.95
N ASN A 52 6.81 -2.00 31.63
CA ASN A 52 7.95 -1.23 31.11
C ASN A 52 9.26 -2.02 31.32
N LYS A 53 9.30 -3.25 30.84
CA LYS A 53 10.45 -4.13 30.95
C LYS A 53 10.61 -4.94 29.67
N PHE A 54 11.82 -5.03 29.18
CA PHE A 54 12.11 -5.86 27.98
C PHE A 54 11.73 -7.33 28.27
N PRO A 55 11.00 -8.01 27.38
CA PRO A 55 10.58 -9.40 27.59
C PRO A 55 11.78 -10.34 27.79
N GLU A 56 11.68 -11.26 28.75
CA GLU A 56 12.73 -12.22 29.06
C GLU A 56 12.75 -13.41 28.07
N ILE A 57 11.58 -13.74 27.54
CA ILE A 57 11.38 -14.87 26.66
C ILE A 57 10.75 -14.37 25.37
N LYS A 58 11.35 -14.76 24.24
CA LYS A 58 10.77 -14.57 22.92
C LYS A 58 9.48 -15.39 22.83
N ASP A 59 8.40 -14.79 22.32
CA ASP A 59 7.20 -15.55 21.99
C ASP A 59 7.57 -16.55 20.88
N GLU A 60 7.19 -17.80 21.03
CA GLU A 60 7.50 -18.87 20.07
C GLU A 60 6.93 -18.57 18.66
N ASN A 61 5.90 -17.74 18.58
CA ASN A 61 5.23 -17.39 17.33
C ASN A 61 5.57 -15.98 16.84
N PHE A 62 6.14 -15.11 17.69
CA PHE A 62 6.41 -13.71 17.39
C PHE A 62 7.75 -13.25 17.95
N ASP A 63 8.22 -12.13 17.42
CA ASP A 63 9.38 -11.41 17.95
C ASP A 63 9.07 -10.79 19.33
N PHE A 64 10.10 -10.23 19.97
CA PHE A 64 9.87 -9.41 21.16
C PHE A 64 9.07 -8.16 20.79
N ASP A 65 7.88 -7.98 21.35
CA ASP A 65 7.05 -6.80 21.09
C ASP A 65 7.27 -5.76 22.21
N VAL A 66 7.86 -4.63 21.87
CA VAL A 66 8.13 -3.52 22.78
C VAL A 66 7.54 -2.19 22.27
N ARG A 67 6.55 -2.26 21.39
CA ARG A 67 5.88 -1.05 20.87
C ARG A 67 5.32 -0.21 22.00
N SER A 68 5.61 1.10 21.96
CA SER A 68 5.17 2.10 22.93
C SER A 68 5.65 1.86 24.38
N MET A 69 6.61 0.96 24.63
CA MET A 69 7.15 0.68 25.95
C MET A 69 8.18 1.73 26.38
N ASP A 70 8.27 1.95 27.69
CA ASP A 70 9.32 2.78 28.32
C ASP A 70 10.40 1.86 28.89
N LEU A 71 11.53 1.74 28.17
CA LEU A 71 12.65 0.87 28.53
C LEU A 71 13.84 1.65 29.11
N LEU A 72 13.66 2.92 29.46
CA LEU A 72 14.75 3.79 29.94
C LEU A 72 15.55 3.24 31.14
N SER A 73 14.95 2.36 31.94
CA SER A 73 15.59 1.76 33.12
C SER A 73 16.28 0.41 32.83
N GLU A 74 16.21 -0.10 31.61
CA GLU A 74 16.75 -1.41 31.23
C GLU A 74 18.25 -1.30 30.86
N ASP A 75 18.97 -2.42 31.02
CA ASP A 75 20.29 -2.60 30.44
C ASP A 75 20.22 -3.67 29.34
N LEU A 76 20.30 -3.23 28.10
CA LEU A 76 20.18 -4.07 26.92
C LEU A 76 21.51 -4.34 26.23
N THR A 77 22.65 -3.97 26.84
CA THR A 77 24.00 -4.05 26.26
C THR A 77 24.34 -5.39 25.64
N ASN A 78 23.82 -6.48 26.20
CA ASN A 78 24.11 -7.85 25.74
C ASN A 78 22.92 -8.50 24.97
N ARG A 79 21.98 -7.72 24.47
CA ARG A 79 20.74 -8.21 23.85
C ARG A 79 20.67 -7.92 22.32
N PHE A 80 21.84 -7.83 21.66
CA PHE A 80 21.90 -7.46 20.23
C PHE A 80 21.02 -8.36 19.34
N ASP A 81 21.17 -9.70 19.48
CA ASP A 81 20.42 -10.65 18.66
C ASP A 81 18.91 -10.56 18.91
N ASP A 82 18.50 -10.38 20.16
CA ASP A 82 17.09 -10.21 20.52
C ASP A 82 16.51 -8.92 19.93
N LEU A 83 17.30 -7.84 19.99
CA LEU A 83 16.90 -6.53 19.46
C LEU A 83 16.74 -6.54 17.93
N MET A 84 17.50 -7.38 17.23
CA MET A 84 17.34 -7.57 15.78
C MET A 84 16.01 -8.23 15.39
N TYR A 85 15.36 -8.92 16.32
CA TYR A 85 14.06 -9.55 16.15
C TYR A 85 12.98 -8.92 17.04
N THR A 86 13.11 -7.64 17.33
CA THR A 86 12.18 -6.90 18.17
C THR A 86 11.25 -6.01 17.34
N THR A 87 9.95 -6.13 17.58
CA THR A 87 8.95 -5.22 17.03
C THR A 87 8.83 -3.98 17.92
N TYR A 88 9.06 -2.81 17.36
CA TYR A 88 8.99 -1.52 18.09
C TYR A 88 8.42 -0.41 17.21
N ASP A 89 8.11 0.71 17.81
CA ASP A 89 7.56 1.88 17.14
C ASP A 89 8.31 3.17 17.56
N SER A 90 7.90 4.30 16.98
CA SER A 90 8.47 5.62 17.28
C SER A 90 8.17 6.12 18.71
N LYS A 91 7.32 5.43 19.47
CA LYS A 91 6.97 5.73 20.85
C LYS A 91 7.78 4.90 21.85
N THR A 92 8.45 3.85 21.40
CA THR A 92 9.36 3.06 22.24
C THR A 92 10.49 3.95 22.75
N LYS A 93 10.67 4.02 24.08
CA LYS A 93 11.76 4.77 24.71
C LYS A 93 12.90 3.84 25.04
N TRP A 94 14.02 4.06 24.41
CA TRP A 94 15.20 3.22 24.52
C TRP A 94 16.11 3.65 25.67
N PRO A 95 16.77 2.70 26.39
CA PRO A 95 17.75 3.02 27.42
C PRO A 95 19.05 3.57 26.81
N GLU A 96 19.86 4.19 27.65
CA GLU A 96 21.20 4.63 27.27
C GLU A 96 22.14 3.44 26.99
N ASN A 97 21.92 2.31 27.67
CA ASN A 97 22.75 1.10 27.57
C ASN A 97 22.20 0.15 26.49
N LEU A 98 22.53 0.44 25.23
CA LEU A 98 22.25 -0.39 24.06
C LEU A 98 23.51 -1.12 23.61
N PRO A 99 23.38 -2.26 22.89
CA PRO A 99 24.52 -2.95 22.32
C PRO A 99 25.22 -2.11 21.23
N GLU A 100 26.52 -2.28 21.11
CA GLU A 100 27.26 -1.67 20.00
C GLU A 100 26.69 -2.12 18.64
N GLY A 101 26.42 -1.16 17.77
CA GLY A 101 25.87 -1.41 16.42
C GLY A 101 24.35 -1.47 16.33
N PHE A 102 23.63 -1.43 17.46
CA PHE A 102 22.17 -1.27 17.44
C PHE A 102 21.78 0.19 17.59
N GLU A 103 21.27 0.77 16.52
CA GLU A 103 20.78 2.14 16.43
C GLU A 103 19.29 2.10 16.00
N PRO A 104 18.31 2.22 16.92
CA PRO A 104 16.88 2.01 16.62
C PRO A 104 16.36 2.85 15.46
N GLU A 105 16.74 4.15 15.41
CA GLU A 105 16.32 5.04 14.32
C GLU A 105 16.91 4.59 12.97
N LYS A 106 18.15 4.11 12.95
CA LYS A 106 18.79 3.63 11.73
C LYS A 106 18.16 2.35 11.23
N VAL A 107 17.86 1.41 12.14
CA VAL A 107 17.12 0.19 11.80
C VAL A 107 15.77 0.56 11.21
N MET A 108 15.02 1.48 11.83
CA MET A 108 13.73 1.94 11.33
C MET A 108 13.84 2.55 9.93
N GLU A 109 14.87 3.36 9.64
CA GLU A 109 15.09 3.93 8.30
C GLU A 109 15.42 2.85 7.26
N ILE A 110 16.15 1.80 7.63
CA ILE A 110 16.42 0.67 6.74
C ILE A 110 15.10 -0.04 6.38
N TYR A 111 14.21 -0.24 7.36
CA TYR A 111 12.93 -0.88 7.13
C TYR A 111 11.92 -0.02 6.35
N LYS A 112 12.10 1.28 6.29
CA LYS A 112 11.30 2.17 5.41
C LYS A 112 11.68 2.03 3.93
N ASN A 113 12.80 1.38 3.60
CA ASN A 113 13.15 1.10 2.22
C ASN A 113 12.29 -0.05 1.69
N PRO A 114 11.44 0.15 0.66
CA PRO A 114 10.66 -0.92 0.05
C PRO A 114 11.53 -2.08 -0.49
N GLY A 115 12.83 -1.82 -0.73
CA GLY A 115 13.77 -2.78 -1.29
C GLY A 115 13.60 -3.04 -2.78
N LEU A 116 14.32 -4.04 -3.29
CA LEU A 116 14.25 -4.50 -4.69
C LEU A 116 14.41 -3.38 -5.72
N ASN A 117 15.24 -2.39 -5.40
CA ASN A 117 15.52 -1.18 -6.21
C ASN A 117 14.28 -0.29 -6.48
N ILE A 118 13.26 -0.33 -5.64
CA ILE A 118 12.06 0.50 -5.79
C ILE A 118 12.41 2.00 -5.70
N ARG A 119 13.30 2.40 -4.79
CA ARG A 119 13.74 3.81 -4.68
C ARG A 119 14.47 4.31 -5.93
N GLU A 120 15.18 3.43 -6.64
CA GLU A 120 15.79 3.77 -7.93
C GLU A 120 14.69 4.03 -8.99
N LEU A 121 13.63 3.22 -9.04
CA LEU A 121 12.46 3.48 -9.90
C LEU A 121 11.80 4.82 -9.56
N HIS A 122 11.65 5.14 -8.28
CA HIS A 122 11.13 6.45 -7.86
C HIS A 122 12.00 7.62 -8.36
N SER A 123 13.33 7.47 -8.31
CA SER A 123 14.26 8.49 -8.81
C SER A 123 14.11 8.75 -10.31
N GLN A 124 13.66 7.74 -11.05
CA GLN A 124 13.34 7.80 -12.48
C GLN A 124 11.92 8.31 -12.78
N GLY A 125 11.15 8.65 -11.75
CA GLY A 125 9.75 9.11 -11.86
C GLY A 125 8.73 7.98 -12.03
N ILE A 126 9.11 6.73 -11.79
CA ILE A 126 8.21 5.57 -11.80
C ILE A 126 7.66 5.40 -10.39
N THR A 127 6.54 6.05 -10.10
CA THR A 127 5.99 6.22 -8.75
C THR A 127 4.55 5.70 -8.59
N GLY A 128 4.03 5.05 -9.64
CA GLY A 128 2.62 4.61 -9.69
C GLY A 128 1.64 5.71 -10.08
N LYS A 129 2.10 6.89 -10.48
CA LYS A 129 1.24 8.01 -10.89
C LYS A 129 0.33 7.62 -12.05
N GLY A 130 -0.98 7.87 -11.89
CA GLY A 130 -2.00 7.52 -12.87
C GLY A 130 -2.44 6.04 -12.81
N VAL A 131 -2.01 5.29 -11.81
CA VAL A 131 -2.43 3.90 -11.58
C VAL A 131 -3.30 3.82 -10.35
N GLY A 132 -4.48 3.19 -10.46
CA GLY A 132 -5.31 2.84 -9.31
C GLY A 132 -4.88 1.53 -8.66
N ILE A 133 -4.76 1.53 -7.34
CA ILE A 133 -4.57 0.33 -6.51
C ILE A 133 -5.80 0.22 -5.61
N ALA A 134 -6.47 -0.92 -5.67
CA ALA A 134 -7.54 -1.25 -4.74
C ALA A 134 -7.02 -2.15 -3.62
N ILE A 135 -7.44 -1.87 -2.38
CA ILE A 135 -7.14 -2.70 -1.21
C ILE A 135 -8.46 -3.09 -0.56
N ILE A 136 -8.61 -4.37 -0.25
CA ILE A 136 -9.70 -4.90 0.57
C ILE A 136 -9.08 -5.45 1.84
N ASP A 137 -9.33 -4.78 2.97
CA ASP A 137 -8.70 -5.10 4.24
C ASP A 137 -9.57 -4.57 5.41
N GLN A 138 -9.02 -4.53 6.62
CA GLN A 138 -9.66 -4.01 7.82
C GLN A 138 -9.94 -2.50 7.73
N THR A 139 -10.74 -1.98 8.67
CA THR A 139 -11.09 -0.54 8.76
C THR A 139 -9.85 0.35 8.75
N LEU A 140 -9.85 1.35 7.85
CA LEU A 140 -8.72 2.22 7.57
C LEU A 140 -8.76 3.50 8.41
N LEU A 141 -7.61 3.97 8.86
CA LEU A 141 -7.42 5.32 9.41
C LEU A 141 -7.26 6.30 8.23
N VAL A 142 -8.37 6.84 7.73
CA VAL A 142 -8.42 7.58 6.45
C VAL A 142 -7.65 8.90 6.44
N ASP A 143 -7.35 9.49 7.58
CA ASP A 143 -6.60 10.75 7.71
C ASP A 143 -5.11 10.56 8.02
N HIS A 144 -4.61 9.31 7.95
CA HIS A 144 -3.20 9.01 8.19
C HIS A 144 -2.26 9.71 7.19
N GLU A 145 -1.19 10.31 7.69
CA GLU A 145 -0.27 11.18 6.95
C GLU A 145 0.41 10.51 5.75
N GLU A 146 0.58 9.20 5.77
CA GLU A 146 1.23 8.46 4.69
C GLU A 146 0.39 8.38 3.41
N TYR A 147 -0.93 8.21 3.52
CA TYR A 147 -1.75 7.88 2.35
C TYR A 147 -3.05 8.67 2.20
N LYS A 148 -3.42 9.55 3.13
CA LYS A 148 -4.69 10.31 3.06
C LYS A 148 -4.89 11.05 1.73
N ASP A 149 -3.82 11.58 1.16
CA ASP A 149 -3.86 12.34 -0.10
C ASP A 149 -3.99 11.42 -1.34
N ARG A 150 -3.90 10.10 -1.15
CA ARG A 150 -4.04 9.08 -2.20
C ARG A 150 -5.44 8.50 -2.28
N ILE A 151 -6.23 8.60 -1.21
CA ILE A 151 -7.57 8.00 -1.12
C ILE A 151 -8.51 8.68 -2.12
N LYS A 152 -9.06 7.87 -3.02
CA LYS A 152 -10.13 8.25 -3.97
C LYS A 152 -11.45 7.64 -3.59
N LEU A 153 -11.42 6.47 -2.94
CA LEU A 153 -12.57 5.76 -2.43
C LEU A 153 -12.22 5.16 -1.07
N TYR A 154 -13.10 5.35 -0.11
CA TYR A 154 -13.16 4.54 1.11
C TYR A 154 -14.61 4.16 1.34
N GLU A 155 -14.92 2.88 1.25
CA GLU A 155 -16.22 2.32 1.57
C GLU A 155 -16.07 1.23 2.61
N GLU A 156 -17.12 0.99 3.39
CA GLU A 156 -17.22 -0.12 4.32
C GLU A 156 -18.33 -1.03 3.84
N ASN A 157 -18.10 -2.35 3.82
CA ASN A 157 -19.22 -3.27 3.61
C ASN A 157 -20.14 -3.28 4.84
N GLU A 158 -21.35 -3.83 4.69
CA GLU A 158 -22.38 -3.81 5.74
C GLU A 158 -21.90 -4.49 7.03
N ASP A 159 -21.01 -5.49 6.92
CA ASP A 159 -20.50 -6.30 8.03
C ASP A 159 -19.21 -5.73 8.63
N ALA A 160 -18.43 -4.95 7.89
CA ALA A 160 -17.24 -4.27 8.41
C ALA A 160 -17.55 -3.26 9.52
N GLY A 161 -18.76 -2.99 9.70
CA GLY A 161 -19.44 -2.29 10.77
C GLY A 161 -18.66 -1.19 11.45
N LYS A 162 -18.87 -0.22 11.82
CA LYS A 162 -18.63 0.91 12.74
C LYS A 162 -17.40 0.76 13.67
N TYR A 163 -16.44 -0.11 13.30
CA TYR A 163 -15.23 -0.31 14.09
C TYR A 163 -14.28 0.88 13.99
N GLU A 164 -13.48 1.06 15.03
CA GLU A 164 -12.29 1.92 15.00
C GLU A 164 -11.34 1.47 13.88
N ALA A 165 -10.42 2.33 13.50
CA ALA A 165 -9.37 1.94 12.56
C ALA A 165 -8.53 0.81 13.16
N GLN A 166 -8.30 -0.24 12.36
CA GLN A 166 -7.48 -1.37 12.76
C GLN A 166 -6.01 -1.10 12.39
N MET A 167 -5.07 -1.87 12.93
CA MET A 167 -3.65 -1.68 12.64
C MET A 167 -3.29 -2.20 11.24
N HIS A 168 -3.85 -3.32 10.84
CA HIS A 168 -3.43 -4.04 9.63
C HIS A 168 -3.75 -3.28 8.34
N GLY A 169 -4.95 -2.76 8.17
CA GLY A 169 -5.33 -1.98 6.98
C GLY A 169 -4.44 -0.75 6.75
N PRO A 170 -4.21 0.11 7.75
CA PRO A 170 -3.25 1.21 7.66
C PRO A 170 -1.82 0.77 7.30
N ALA A 171 -1.33 -0.35 7.84
CA ALA A 171 -0.02 -0.88 7.51
C ALA A 171 0.07 -1.28 6.03
N VAL A 172 -0.91 -2.07 5.54
CA VAL A 172 -0.98 -2.49 4.13
C VAL A 172 -1.09 -1.28 3.19
N ALA A 173 -1.95 -0.32 3.51
CA ALA A 173 -2.09 0.91 2.70
C ALA A 173 -0.79 1.72 2.67
N SER A 174 -0.09 1.84 3.80
CA SER A 174 1.21 2.54 3.87
C SER A 174 2.27 1.86 3.01
N ILE A 175 2.37 0.54 3.06
CA ILE A 175 3.33 -0.24 2.24
C ILE A 175 2.99 -0.11 0.74
N ALA A 176 1.72 -0.06 0.39
CA ALA A 176 1.31 0.06 -1.01
C ALA A 176 1.54 1.47 -1.58
N VAL A 177 0.97 2.50 -0.93
CA VAL A 177 0.90 3.86 -1.49
C VAL A 177 1.41 4.95 -0.54
N GLY A 178 2.08 4.56 0.55
CA GLY A 178 2.60 5.51 1.52
C GLY A 178 3.61 6.46 0.91
N LYS A 179 3.55 7.69 1.34
CA LYS A 179 4.39 8.80 0.86
C LYS A 179 5.89 8.56 1.10
N THR A 180 6.25 7.91 2.23
CA THR A 180 7.66 7.69 2.62
C THR A 180 8.08 6.23 2.59
N VAL A 181 7.14 5.29 2.70
CA VAL A 181 7.41 3.84 2.79
C VAL A 181 6.76 3.05 1.66
N GLY A 182 5.91 3.67 0.84
CA GLY A 182 5.12 2.99 -0.18
C GLY A 182 5.91 2.59 -1.41
N VAL A 183 5.49 1.47 -2.00
CA VAL A 183 6.02 0.98 -3.29
C VAL A 183 5.57 1.90 -4.43
N ALA A 184 4.34 2.42 -4.38
CA ALA A 184 3.74 3.26 -5.41
C ALA A 184 3.17 4.57 -4.80
N PRO A 185 4.03 5.51 -4.34
CA PRO A 185 3.63 6.65 -3.51
C PRO A 185 2.77 7.70 -4.23
N GLU A 186 2.63 7.63 -5.54
CA GLU A 186 1.75 8.51 -6.32
C GLU A 186 0.55 7.77 -6.95
N ALA A 187 0.35 6.48 -6.63
CA ALA A 187 -0.84 5.75 -7.06
C ALA A 187 -2.10 6.25 -6.35
N ASP A 188 -3.24 6.14 -7.02
CA ASP A 188 -4.56 6.42 -6.44
C ASP A 188 -5.05 5.21 -5.63
N LEU A 189 -5.50 5.43 -4.39
CA LEU A 189 -5.96 4.38 -3.49
C LEU A 189 -7.49 4.29 -3.50
N TYR A 190 -7.99 3.10 -3.81
CA TYR A 190 -9.39 2.69 -3.69
C TYR A 190 -9.47 1.63 -2.59
N TYR A 191 -10.19 1.93 -1.53
CA TYR A 191 -10.17 1.06 -0.34
C TYR A 191 -11.57 0.63 0.06
N ILE A 192 -11.76 -0.68 0.23
CA ILE A 192 -12.96 -1.24 0.82
C ILE A 192 -12.59 -1.93 2.13
N ALA A 193 -13.11 -1.40 3.24
CA ALA A 193 -13.04 -2.06 4.52
C ALA A 193 -14.12 -3.15 4.60
N GLY A 194 -13.71 -4.39 4.83
CA GLY A 194 -14.64 -5.52 4.82
C GLY A 194 -14.18 -6.67 5.69
N ASP A 195 -15.14 -7.26 6.41
CA ASP A 195 -14.97 -8.57 6.99
C ASP A 195 -15.22 -9.66 5.94
N PHE A 196 -14.60 -10.80 6.16
CA PHE A 196 -14.66 -11.97 5.28
C PHE A 196 -15.47 -13.11 5.92
N GLY A 197 -16.33 -12.79 6.87
CA GLY A 197 -17.11 -13.75 7.60
C GLY A 197 -18.00 -13.11 8.66
N THR A 198 -18.67 -13.93 9.41
CA THR A 198 -19.61 -13.52 10.45
C THR A 198 -19.33 -14.26 11.77
N TYR A 199 -19.73 -13.66 12.88
CA TYR A 199 -19.68 -14.32 14.17
C TYR A 199 -20.99 -15.09 14.42
N GLU A 200 -20.89 -16.42 14.49
CA GLU A 200 -21.98 -17.26 14.93
C GLU A 200 -21.61 -17.97 16.26
N ASN A 201 -22.43 -17.77 17.29
CA ASN A 201 -22.19 -18.37 18.62
C ASN A 201 -20.78 -18.12 19.19
N ASN A 202 -20.23 -16.93 19.02
CA ASN A 202 -18.87 -16.52 19.36
C ASN A 202 -17.74 -17.20 18.54
N ASN A 203 -18.07 -17.92 17.48
CA ASN A 203 -17.09 -18.44 16.54
C ASN A 203 -17.12 -17.59 15.27
N PHE A 204 -15.94 -17.21 14.76
CA PHE A 204 -15.84 -16.55 13.48
C PHE A 204 -15.92 -17.59 12.35
N GLU A 205 -16.87 -17.43 11.45
CA GLU A 205 -17.03 -18.27 10.28
C GLU A 205 -16.73 -17.47 9.02
N TYR A 206 -15.75 -17.93 8.25
CA TYR A 206 -15.41 -17.31 6.98
C TYR A 206 -16.52 -17.46 5.95
N ASP A 207 -16.82 -16.38 5.25
CA ASP A 207 -17.72 -16.35 4.09
C ASP A 207 -17.11 -15.49 2.96
N PHE A 208 -16.42 -16.14 2.06
CA PHE A 208 -15.72 -15.47 0.96
C PHE A 208 -16.66 -14.90 -0.12
N SER A 209 -17.96 -15.15 -0.03
CA SER A 209 -18.94 -14.46 -0.87
C SER A 209 -19.00 -12.96 -0.57
N LEU A 210 -18.66 -12.54 0.66
CA LEU A 210 -18.54 -11.13 1.05
C LEU A 210 -17.35 -10.47 0.34
N LEU A 211 -16.20 -11.17 0.31
CA LEU A 211 -15.01 -10.69 -0.41
C LEU A 211 -15.27 -10.61 -1.92
N ALA A 212 -16.00 -11.56 -2.48
CA ALA A 212 -16.41 -11.53 -3.89
C ALA A 212 -17.21 -10.26 -4.23
N LYS A 213 -18.18 -9.88 -3.39
CA LYS A 213 -18.95 -8.63 -3.55
C LYS A 213 -18.06 -7.39 -3.52
N ASN A 214 -17.03 -7.37 -2.67
CA ASN A 214 -16.08 -6.26 -2.61
C ASN A 214 -15.25 -6.15 -3.90
N ILE A 215 -14.84 -7.28 -4.49
CA ILE A 215 -14.19 -7.29 -5.81
C ILE A 215 -15.14 -6.76 -6.88
N ASP A 216 -16.39 -7.22 -6.91
CA ASP A 216 -17.39 -6.75 -7.88
C ASP A 216 -17.63 -5.24 -7.72
N ARG A 217 -17.67 -4.73 -6.48
CA ARG A 217 -17.75 -3.28 -6.25
C ARG A 217 -16.56 -2.51 -6.81
N ILE A 218 -15.34 -3.04 -6.67
CA ILE A 218 -14.15 -2.45 -7.28
C ILE A 218 -14.27 -2.44 -8.82
N LEU A 219 -14.80 -3.51 -9.42
CA LEU A 219 -15.03 -3.56 -10.87
C LEU A 219 -16.03 -2.50 -11.34
N GLU A 220 -17.15 -2.33 -10.63
CA GLU A 220 -18.11 -1.25 -10.90
C GLU A 220 -17.45 0.13 -10.85
N VAL A 221 -16.67 0.41 -9.80
CA VAL A 221 -15.94 1.67 -9.68
C VAL A 221 -14.96 1.83 -10.83
N ASN A 222 -14.24 0.76 -11.18
CA ASN A 222 -13.27 0.78 -12.26
C ASN A 222 -13.89 1.07 -13.62
N ASP A 223 -15.10 0.59 -13.88
CA ASP A 223 -15.82 0.85 -15.14
C ASP A 223 -16.11 2.34 -15.34
N ASP A 224 -16.38 3.07 -14.26
CA ASP A 224 -16.62 4.51 -14.29
C ASP A 224 -15.36 5.38 -14.38
N LEU A 225 -14.16 4.80 -14.18
CA LEU A 225 -12.91 5.55 -14.23
C LEU A 225 -12.43 5.74 -15.67
N PRO A 226 -11.77 6.89 -15.99
CA PRO A 226 -11.12 7.08 -17.27
C PRO A 226 -9.93 6.12 -17.43
N ASP A 227 -9.62 5.74 -18.66
CA ASP A 227 -8.55 4.76 -18.97
C ASP A 227 -7.19 5.12 -18.38
N ALA A 228 -6.89 6.40 -18.25
CA ALA A 228 -5.65 6.90 -17.66
C ALA A 228 -5.54 6.70 -16.14
N ASN A 229 -6.65 6.37 -15.47
CA ASN A 229 -6.73 6.27 -14.00
C ASN A 229 -7.36 4.94 -13.54
N LYS A 230 -7.39 3.95 -14.42
CA LYS A 230 -7.97 2.64 -14.10
C LYS A 230 -7.24 1.96 -12.93
N ILE A 231 -8.02 1.25 -12.13
CA ILE A 231 -7.49 0.31 -11.14
C ILE A 231 -6.81 -0.83 -11.90
N ARG A 232 -5.56 -1.10 -11.55
CA ARG A 232 -4.74 -2.14 -12.19
C ARG A 232 -4.34 -3.26 -11.23
N VAL A 233 -4.49 -3.03 -9.94
CA VAL A 233 -4.14 -4.00 -8.90
C VAL A 233 -5.25 -4.04 -7.86
N ILE A 234 -5.64 -5.25 -7.44
CA ILE A 234 -6.42 -5.50 -6.23
C ILE A 234 -5.52 -6.29 -5.27
N SER A 235 -5.32 -5.76 -4.05
CA SER A 235 -4.55 -6.41 -2.99
C SER A 235 -5.48 -6.85 -1.86
N MET A 236 -5.33 -8.12 -1.47
CA MET A 236 -6.12 -8.76 -0.40
C MET A 236 -5.18 -9.58 0.49
N SER A 237 -5.00 -9.19 1.74
CA SER A 237 -4.13 -9.90 2.69
C SER A 237 -4.82 -11.10 3.33
N ILE A 238 -5.51 -11.88 2.51
CA ILE A 238 -6.24 -13.08 2.93
C ILE A 238 -6.15 -14.18 1.89
N GLY A 239 -6.26 -15.44 2.33
CA GLY A 239 -6.33 -16.61 1.48
C GLY A 239 -7.61 -17.41 1.69
N TRP A 240 -8.00 -18.21 0.70
CA TRP A 240 -9.16 -19.09 0.73
C TRP A 240 -8.83 -20.48 0.18
N SER A 241 -9.67 -21.46 0.46
CA SER A 241 -9.53 -22.83 0.02
C SER A 241 -10.89 -23.44 -0.38
N LYS A 242 -10.84 -24.55 -1.16
CA LYS A 242 -12.01 -25.18 -1.80
C LYS A 242 -13.14 -25.61 -0.87
N ASN A 243 -12.84 -25.84 0.40
CA ASN A 243 -13.82 -26.29 1.37
C ASN A 243 -14.46 -25.15 2.19
N GLN A 244 -14.10 -23.90 1.90
CA GLN A 244 -14.65 -22.74 2.60
C GLN A 244 -15.89 -22.20 1.89
N LYS A 245 -16.81 -21.64 2.68
CA LYS A 245 -18.01 -20.99 2.17
C LYS A 245 -17.64 -19.81 1.26
N GLY A 246 -18.32 -19.68 0.13
CA GLY A 246 -18.05 -18.63 -0.83
C GLY A 246 -16.86 -18.87 -1.77
N TYR A 247 -16.28 -20.09 -1.78
CA TYR A 247 -15.14 -20.43 -2.64
C TYR A 247 -15.42 -20.19 -4.13
N ASN A 248 -16.57 -20.61 -4.64
CA ASN A 248 -16.92 -20.44 -6.05
C ASN A 248 -17.10 -18.95 -6.37
N GLU A 249 -17.81 -18.23 -5.52
CA GLU A 249 -18.09 -16.80 -5.66
C GLU A 249 -16.79 -15.98 -5.72
N ILE A 250 -15.85 -16.21 -4.80
CA ILE A 250 -14.57 -15.50 -4.81
C ILE A 250 -13.71 -15.87 -6.01
N THR A 251 -13.71 -17.15 -6.41
CA THR A 251 -12.95 -17.60 -7.58
C THR A 251 -13.48 -16.96 -8.86
N GLU A 252 -14.80 -16.88 -9.02
CA GLU A 252 -15.44 -16.22 -10.15
C GLU A 252 -15.19 -14.71 -10.17
N ALA A 253 -15.25 -14.03 -9.00
CA ALA A 253 -14.95 -12.61 -8.90
C ALA A 253 -13.49 -12.29 -9.26
N VAL A 254 -12.54 -13.10 -8.81
CA VAL A 254 -11.13 -12.99 -9.19
C VAL A 254 -10.94 -13.17 -10.70
N ASN A 255 -11.63 -14.12 -11.31
CA ASN A 255 -11.58 -14.32 -12.75
C ASN A 255 -12.13 -13.10 -13.51
N ARG A 256 -13.26 -12.52 -13.09
CA ARG A 256 -13.78 -11.28 -13.68
C ARG A 256 -12.78 -10.12 -13.56
N ALA A 257 -12.11 -9.97 -12.42
CA ALA A 257 -11.08 -8.95 -12.24
C ALA A 257 -9.89 -9.17 -13.21
N LYS A 258 -9.44 -10.41 -13.36
CA LYS A 258 -8.38 -10.77 -14.33
C LYS A 258 -8.81 -10.50 -15.78
N GLU A 259 -10.03 -10.82 -16.16
CA GLU A 259 -10.60 -10.54 -17.49
C GLU A 259 -10.68 -9.03 -17.75
N ALA A 260 -10.93 -8.21 -16.71
CA ALA A 260 -10.87 -6.74 -16.77
C ALA A 260 -9.42 -6.19 -16.82
N GLY A 261 -8.40 -7.04 -16.86
CA GLY A 261 -6.99 -6.64 -16.92
C GLY A 261 -6.41 -6.17 -15.58
N ILE A 262 -6.99 -6.60 -14.46
CA ILE A 262 -6.55 -6.25 -13.10
C ILE A 262 -5.70 -7.41 -12.54
N LEU A 263 -4.52 -7.09 -12.03
CA LEU A 263 -3.71 -8.02 -11.26
C LEU A 263 -4.33 -8.19 -9.87
N VAL A 264 -4.68 -9.41 -9.50
CA VAL A 264 -5.18 -9.73 -8.16
C VAL A 264 -4.06 -10.37 -7.33
N VAL A 265 -3.73 -9.78 -6.19
CA VAL A 265 -2.74 -10.29 -5.25
C VAL A 265 -3.44 -10.72 -3.97
N SER A 266 -3.23 -11.96 -3.56
CA SER A 266 -3.81 -12.53 -2.34
C SER A 266 -2.84 -13.51 -1.69
N SER A 267 -3.13 -13.96 -0.47
CA SER A 267 -2.38 -15.05 0.16
C SER A 267 -2.69 -16.43 -0.46
N SER A 268 -3.69 -16.53 -1.34
CA SER A 268 -4.03 -17.73 -2.12
C SER A 268 -3.47 -17.64 -3.54
N ILE A 269 -2.18 -17.44 -3.67
CA ILE A 269 -1.51 -17.30 -4.98
C ILE A 269 -1.73 -18.55 -5.86
N GLU A 270 -1.69 -19.75 -5.29
CA GLU A 270 -1.95 -20.99 -6.04
C GLU A 270 -3.37 -21.02 -6.61
N GLU A 271 -4.38 -20.64 -5.84
CA GLU A 271 -5.78 -20.55 -6.28
C GLU A 271 -5.99 -19.43 -7.30
N THR A 272 -5.22 -18.34 -7.20
CA THR A 272 -5.35 -17.18 -8.07
C THR A 272 -4.60 -17.37 -9.40
N PHE A 273 -3.40 -17.92 -9.40
CA PHE A 273 -2.51 -17.98 -10.55
C PHE A 273 -2.05 -19.39 -10.96
N GLY A 274 -2.36 -20.40 -10.15
CA GLY A 274 -2.01 -21.80 -10.45
C GLY A 274 -0.56 -22.18 -10.13
N TYR A 275 0.16 -21.36 -9.36
CA TYR A 275 1.51 -21.68 -8.87
C TYR A 275 1.64 -21.32 -7.39
N ARG A 276 2.56 -21.99 -6.71
CA ARG A 276 2.84 -21.69 -5.31
C ARG A 276 3.73 -20.46 -5.18
N PHE A 277 3.42 -19.67 -4.17
CA PHE A 277 4.22 -18.53 -3.78
C PHE A 277 4.94 -18.84 -2.47
N HIS A 278 6.24 -18.57 -2.44
CA HIS A 278 7.05 -18.69 -1.24
C HIS A 278 7.42 -17.29 -0.75
N GLY A 279 7.15 -17.01 0.51
CA GLY A 279 7.62 -15.79 1.15
C GLY A 279 9.15 -15.76 1.20
N LEU A 280 9.72 -14.61 0.88
CA LEU A 280 11.15 -14.37 1.03
C LEU A 280 11.38 -13.46 2.23
N GLY A 281 12.36 -13.81 3.05
CA GLY A 281 12.83 -12.99 4.15
C GLY A 281 14.28 -12.57 3.93
N LYS A 282 14.70 -11.54 4.64
CA LYS A 282 16.11 -11.14 4.71
C LYS A 282 16.52 -10.90 6.16
N TYR A 283 17.81 -11.02 6.46
CA TYR A 283 18.31 -10.56 7.76
C TYR A 283 18.02 -9.06 7.93
N PRO A 284 17.59 -8.61 9.12
CA PRO A 284 17.14 -7.24 9.34
C PRO A 284 18.04 -6.14 8.77
N MET A 285 19.34 -6.25 8.98
CA MET A 285 20.33 -5.27 8.52
C MET A 285 20.89 -5.54 7.12
N ALA A 286 20.44 -6.59 6.43
CA ALA A 286 20.87 -6.87 5.07
C ALA A 286 20.36 -5.81 4.08
N ASP A 287 21.09 -5.58 3.01
CA ASP A 287 20.73 -4.64 1.97
C ASP A 287 19.39 -5.07 1.31
N ALA A 288 18.39 -4.23 1.40
CA ALA A 288 17.07 -4.48 0.83
C ALA A 288 17.05 -4.43 -0.71
N ASP A 289 18.05 -3.80 -1.32
CA ASP A 289 18.17 -3.66 -2.77
C ASP A 289 19.05 -4.76 -3.39
N ASP A 290 19.69 -5.60 -2.56
CA ASP A 290 20.45 -6.78 -2.99
C ASP A 290 19.54 -8.03 -3.01
N PHE A 291 19.29 -8.58 -4.22
CA PHE A 291 18.48 -9.79 -4.39
C PHE A 291 19.06 -11.01 -3.64
N ASP A 292 20.36 -11.10 -3.50
CA ASP A 292 21.02 -12.21 -2.80
C ASP A 292 20.82 -12.16 -1.28
N SER A 293 20.33 -11.03 -0.76
CA SER A 293 19.93 -10.87 0.64
C SER A 293 18.67 -11.64 1.00
N TYR A 294 17.83 -11.97 0.01
CA TYR A 294 16.54 -12.61 0.24
C TYR A 294 16.66 -14.12 0.18
N LYS A 295 16.11 -14.79 1.18
CA LYS A 295 16.10 -16.26 1.31
C LYS A 295 14.67 -16.74 1.56
N PRO A 296 14.30 -17.96 1.13
CA PRO A 296 13.07 -18.59 1.56
C PRO A 296 13.02 -18.70 3.09
N GLY A 297 11.85 -18.50 3.68
CA GLY A 297 11.65 -18.78 5.10
C GLY A 297 11.80 -20.28 5.40
N SER A 298 12.32 -20.63 6.58
CA SER A 298 12.58 -22.02 6.98
C SER A 298 11.36 -22.94 6.94
N TRP A 299 10.17 -22.41 7.06
CA TRP A 299 8.88 -23.13 6.96
C TRP A 299 8.42 -23.39 5.52
N TRP A 300 9.18 -22.96 4.52
CA TRP A 300 8.92 -23.18 3.11
C TRP A 300 9.93 -24.11 2.44
N GLU A 301 10.81 -24.70 3.22
CA GLU A 301 11.89 -25.58 2.73
C GLU A 301 11.46 -27.03 2.46
N ASP A 302 10.22 -27.40 2.71
CA ASP A 302 9.69 -28.77 2.53
C ASP A 302 9.00 -28.98 1.16
#